data_59fb0fdaa3078903b3e9620552077264
#
_entry.id   59fb0fdaa3078903b3e9620552077264
#
_cell.length_a   1.000
_cell.length_b   1.000
_cell.length_c   1.000
_cell.angle_alpha   90.00
_cell.angle_beta   90.00
_cell.angle_gamma   90.00
#
_symmetry.space_group_name_H-M   'P 1'
#
loop_
_entity.id
_entity.type
_entity.pdbx_description
1 polymer ?
#
loop_
_entity_poly.entity_id
_entity_poly.type
_entity_poly.pdbx_seq_one_letter_code
_entity_poly.pdbx_strand_id
1 'polypeptide(L)'
;MIVRPFLLLLLAVVLGAPRVAAEPGVTDAEIVVGGSNSFSGPLAYTGEQITKFGVDLYFKVVNDAGGIHGRKVRTVYYDDGYRPQDAVANTKKLVEQDNVFAIIIPQGSPPVVATLEYLEQQKVPMLFPYQSSPVTRGRRYVFQGMTLSDRSSRMMIDYLAGTRKFKKFAALYQDDEYGKSFLAAFEKDLGRYGLRLTATESVKRGVTDVSAQIAKLHAARPEVTFLVLVPGPAAHALRERQKIGWTDTLMVSTGPLTDEKYLALATDAANGVEGLSLWPDPMTSDLKGVQLYRAYMLKYFPKNEPNRYSLAGYFAGMLFTEGAMRAGRNLTRDSLVTALESIKGFETGILPPLTIGPDHETQKQGFWVRVENRRFTPLTDWLKSE
;
A
#
# COMPACT_ATOMS: atom_id res chain seq x y z
N MET A 1 -47.02 53.57 55.77
CA MET A 1 -45.71 52.85 55.60
C MET A 1 -45.86 51.84 54.49
N ILE A 2 -45.34 52.13 53.31
CA ILE A 2 -45.51 51.29 52.13
C ILE A 2 -44.14 50.61 51.90
N VAL A 3 -44.08 49.28 52.09
CA VAL A 3 -42.87 48.49 51.85
C VAL A 3 -42.87 48.06 50.38
N ARG A 4 -41.87 48.49 49.59
CA ARG A 4 -41.63 48.06 48.21
C ARG A 4 -40.76 46.81 48.23
N PRO A 5 -41.10 45.75 47.49
CA PRO A 5 -40.20 44.63 47.34
C PRO A 5 -39.13 44.93 46.25
N PHE A 6 -37.85 44.73 46.58
CA PHE A 6 -36.71 44.73 45.66
C PHE A 6 -36.68 43.44 44.87
N LEU A 7 -36.89 43.49 43.58
CA LEU A 7 -36.75 42.34 42.66
C LEU A 7 -35.31 42.24 42.23
N LEU A 8 -34.56 41.23 42.78
CA LEU A 8 -33.20 40.88 42.36
C LEU A 8 -33.27 40.08 41.07
N LEU A 9 -32.85 40.69 39.96
CA LEU A 9 -32.70 40.05 38.66
C LEU A 9 -31.36 39.28 38.65
N LEU A 10 -31.41 37.95 38.79
CA LEU A 10 -30.22 37.05 38.61
C LEU A 10 -29.93 36.96 37.11
N LEU A 11 -28.88 37.65 36.67
CA LEU A 11 -28.32 37.52 35.30
C LEU A 11 -27.48 36.23 35.23
N ALA A 12 -28.07 35.15 34.69
CA ALA A 12 -27.36 33.92 34.40
C ALA A 12 -26.41 34.14 33.24
N VAL A 13 -25.12 34.35 33.51
CA VAL A 13 -24.07 34.35 32.50
C VAL A 13 -23.87 32.90 32.08
N VAL A 14 -24.45 32.53 30.95
CA VAL A 14 -24.15 31.27 30.28
C VAL A 14 -22.72 31.38 29.68
N LEU A 15 -21.73 30.95 30.41
CA LEU A 15 -20.37 30.74 29.90
C LEU A 15 -20.46 29.69 28.79
N GLY A 16 -20.53 30.15 27.54
CA GLY A 16 -20.40 29.27 26.38
C GLY A 16 -19.09 28.55 26.46
N ALA A 17 -19.13 27.22 26.68
CA ALA A 17 -17.94 26.39 26.55
C ALA A 17 -17.32 26.65 25.15
N PRO A 18 -16.01 26.79 25.04
CA PRO A 18 -15.37 26.99 23.76
C PRO A 18 -15.77 25.80 22.85
N ARG A 19 -16.47 26.11 21.75
CA ARG A 19 -16.70 25.11 20.71
C ARG A 19 -15.32 24.74 20.19
N VAL A 20 -14.83 23.56 20.55
CA VAL A 20 -13.72 22.95 19.84
C VAL A 20 -14.12 22.92 18.37
N ALA A 21 -13.33 23.56 17.51
CA ALA A 21 -13.58 23.52 16.08
C ALA A 21 -13.74 22.07 15.65
N ALA A 22 -14.82 21.76 14.93
CA ALA A 22 -15.07 20.39 14.49
C ALA A 22 -13.92 19.94 13.61
N GLU A 23 -13.37 18.75 13.90
CA GLU A 23 -12.30 18.16 13.09
C GLU A 23 -12.81 17.90 11.67
N PRO A 24 -12.13 18.36 10.61
CA PRO A 24 -12.57 18.10 9.25
C PRO A 24 -12.80 16.60 9.01
N GLY A 25 -13.93 16.25 8.40
CA GLY A 25 -14.31 14.88 8.09
C GLY A 25 -14.78 14.04 9.28
N VAL A 26 -14.95 14.64 10.48
CA VAL A 26 -15.48 13.94 11.66
C VAL A 26 -16.74 14.66 12.16
N THR A 27 -17.86 13.95 12.20
CA THR A 27 -19.12 14.41 12.79
C THR A 27 -19.55 13.48 13.92
N ASP A 28 -20.71 13.72 14.52
CA ASP A 28 -21.28 12.79 15.50
C ASP A 28 -21.76 11.49 14.87
N ALA A 29 -22.01 11.46 13.57
CA ALA A 29 -22.58 10.32 12.86
C ALA A 29 -21.59 9.61 11.92
N GLU A 30 -20.57 10.31 11.38
CA GLU A 30 -19.70 9.74 10.39
C GLU A 30 -18.25 10.22 10.49
N ILE A 31 -17.33 9.40 9.94
CA ILE A 31 -15.94 9.73 9.63
C ILE A 31 -15.77 9.59 8.12
N VAL A 32 -15.32 10.65 7.44
CA VAL A 32 -15.12 10.67 5.99
C VAL A 32 -13.64 10.51 5.69
N VAL A 33 -13.27 9.48 4.94
CA VAL A 33 -11.91 9.30 4.44
C VAL A 33 -11.92 9.29 2.92
N GLY A 34 -10.82 9.71 2.30
CA GLY A 34 -10.76 9.82 0.84
C GLY A 34 -9.54 9.17 0.25
N GLY A 35 -9.54 8.95 -1.08
CA GLY A 35 -8.38 8.43 -1.80
C GLY A 35 -8.37 8.87 -3.26
N SER A 36 -7.19 9.25 -3.75
CA SER A 36 -6.91 9.32 -5.18
C SER A 36 -6.24 8.00 -5.59
N ASN A 37 -6.89 7.28 -6.48
CA ASN A 37 -6.49 5.93 -6.87
C ASN A 37 -6.68 5.76 -8.39
N SER A 38 -5.99 4.80 -8.96
CA SER A 38 -6.09 4.54 -10.40
C SER A 38 -7.26 3.61 -10.70
N PHE A 39 -8.39 4.16 -11.16
CA PHE A 39 -9.55 3.39 -11.64
C PHE A 39 -9.58 3.28 -13.17
N SER A 40 -8.63 3.93 -13.84
CA SER A 40 -8.35 3.81 -15.25
C SER A 40 -6.86 3.56 -15.50
N GLY A 41 -6.48 3.24 -16.76
CA GLY A 41 -5.09 3.02 -17.15
C GLY A 41 -4.49 1.70 -16.62
N PRO A 42 -3.15 1.64 -16.48
CA PRO A 42 -2.43 0.37 -16.26
C PRO A 42 -2.67 -0.26 -14.89
N LEU A 43 -3.18 0.48 -13.91
CA LEU A 43 -3.44 0.02 -12.55
C LEU A 43 -4.93 -0.01 -12.19
N ALA A 44 -5.84 0.13 -13.16
CA ALA A 44 -7.29 0.18 -12.92
C ALA A 44 -7.79 -0.99 -12.07
N TYR A 45 -7.40 -2.22 -12.43
CA TYR A 45 -7.75 -3.41 -11.65
C TYR A 45 -7.25 -3.30 -10.20
N THR A 46 -5.99 -2.94 -10.01
CA THR A 46 -5.38 -2.82 -8.67
C THR A 46 -6.11 -1.77 -7.83
N GLY A 47 -6.43 -0.61 -8.41
CA GLY A 47 -7.15 0.46 -7.72
C GLY A 47 -8.53 0.02 -7.24
N GLU A 48 -9.30 -0.65 -8.10
CA GLU A 48 -10.61 -1.17 -7.73
C GLU A 48 -10.52 -2.25 -6.64
N GLN A 49 -9.59 -3.19 -6.77
CA GLN A 49 -9.42 -4.27 -5.77
C GLN A 49 -9.03 -3.71 -4.40
N ILE A 50 -8.06 -2.81 -4.34
CA ILE A 50 -7.58 -2.23 -3.09
C ILE A 50 -8.69 -1.43 -2.38
N THR A 51 -9.40 -0.58 -3.12
CA THR A 51 -10.41 0.31 -2.53
C THR A 51 -11.74 -0.42 -2.28
N LYS A 52 -12.47 -0.74 -3.35
CA LYS A 52 -13.83 -1.27 -3.28
C LYS A 52 -13.92 -2.65 -2.62
N PHE A 53 -13.01 -3.56 -3.01
CA PHE A 53 -13.03 -4.94 -2.50
C PHE A 53 -12.08 -5.17 -1.32
N GLY A 54 -11.34 -4.14 -0.92
CA GLY A 54 -10.48 -4.16 0.25
C GLY A 54 -10.95 -3.22 1.35
N VAL A 55 -10.67 -1.92 1.22
CA VAL A 55 -11.00 -0.90 2.24
C VAL A 55 -12.50 -0.85 2.52
N ASP A 56 -13.34 -0.75 1.47
CA ASP A 56 -14.79 -0.66 1.64
C ASP A 56 -15.38 -1.94 2.21
N LEU A 57 -14.80 -3.11 1.88
CA LEU A 57 -15.16 -4.37 2.53
C LEU A 57 -14.99 -4.27 4.05
N TYR A 58 -13.81 -3.82 4.51
CA TYR A 58 -13.56 -3.73 5.94
C TYR A 58 -14.47 -2.70 6.61
N PHE A 59 -14.63 -1.53 6.01
CA PHE A 59 -15.51 -0.49 6.56
C PHE A 59 -16.98 -0.92 6.55
N LYS A 60 -17.41 -1.72 5.59
CA LYS A 60 -18.74 -2.31 5.61
C LYS A 60 -18.94 -3.22 6.82
N VAL A 61 -17.95 -4.05 7.13
CA VAL A 61 -17.98 -4.90 8.35
C VAL A 61 -18.06 -4.03 9.61
N VAL A 62 -17.21 -3.00 9.71
CA VAL A 62 -17.19 -2.06 10.83
C VAL A 62 -18.52 -1.32 10.96
N ASN A 63 -19.04 -0.83 9.84
CA ASN A 63 -20.31 -0.11 9.81
C ASN A 63 -21.50 -0.97 10.23
N ASP A 64 -21.55 -2.22 9.79
CA ASP A 64 -22.60 -3.16 10.20
C ASP A 64 -22.52 -3.50 11.71
N ALA A 65 -21.30 -3.48 12.27
CA ALA A 65 -21.06 -3.65 13.71
C ALA A 65 -21.33 -2.40 14.57
N GLY A 66 -21.81 -1.30 13.99
CA GLY A 66 -22.13 -0.07 14.74
C GLY A 66 -21.16 1.10 14.48
N GLY A 67 -20.09 0.90 13.70
CA GLY A 67 -19.11 1.93 13.35
C GLY A 67 -18.04 2.13 14.43
N ILE A 68 -17.25 3.20 14.27
CA ILE A 68 -16.18 3.60 15.20
C ILE A 68 -16.78 4.58 16.23
N HIS A 69 -16.90 4.15 17.48
CA HIS A 69 -17.56 4.92 18.53
C HIS A 69 -18.95 5.45 18.12
N GLY A 70 -19.72 4.64 17.39
CA GLY A 70 -21.04 4.98 16.89
C GLY A 70 -21.09 5.76 15.58
N ARG A 71 -19.93 6.07 15.00
CA ARG A 71 -19.79 6.78 13.71
C ARG A 71 -19.59 5.79 12.57
N LYS A 72 -20.33 5.97 11.46
CA LYS A 72 -20.08 5.21 10.24
C LYS A 72 -18.85 5.75 9.51
N VAL A 73 -18.07 4.87 8.88
CA VAL A 73 -16.97 5.29 8.00
C VAL A 73 -17.51 5.38 6.58
N ARG A 74 -17.31 6.52 5.93
CA ARG A 74 -17.66 6.77 4.53
C ARG A 74 -16.42 7.09 3.72
N THR A 75 -16.34 6.53 2.52
CA THR A 75 -15.21 6.71 1.59
C THR A 75 -15.60 7.62 0.42
N VAL A 76 -14.63 8.40 -0.07
CA VAL A 76 -14.73 9.22 -1.29
C VAL A 76 -13.50 8.94 -2.14
N TYR A 77 -13.68 8.50 -3.38
CA TYR A 77 -12.57 8.18 -4.26
C TYR A 77 -12.64 8.95 -5.58
N TYR A 78 -11.47 9.33 -6.09
CA TYR A 78 -11.31 9.93 -7.41
C TYR A 78 -10.27 9.17 -8.23
N ASP A 79 -10.50 9.07 -9.55
CA ASP A 79 -9.58 8.45 -10.49
C ASP A 79 -8.44 9.39 -10.86
N ASP A 80 -7.19 8.92 -10.69
CA ASP A 80 -6.01 9.63 -11.15
C ASP A 80 -5.35 9.00 -12.38
N GLY A 81 -5.79 7.81 -12.80
CA GLY A 81 -5.24 7.07 -13.93
C GLY A 81 -3.72 6.87 -13.84
N TYR A 82 -3.18 6.83 -12.62
CA TYR A 82 -1.73 6.76 -12.34
C TYR A 82 -0.96 8.02 -12.82
N ARG A 83 -1.62 9.19 -12.85
CA ARG A 83 -1.03 10.48 -13.27
C ARG A 83 -0.83 11.41 -12.08
N PRO A 84 0.42 11.83 -11.77
CA PRO A 84 0.71 12.70 -10.63
C PRO A 84 -0.10 13.99 -10.57
N GLN A 85 -0.32 14.65 -11.73
CA GLN A 85 -1.08 15.91 -11.78
C GLN A 85 -2.54 15.70 -11.34
N ASP A 86 -3.17 14.61 -11.79
CA ASP A 86 -4.55 14.31 -11.42
C ASP A 86 -4.65 13.89 -9.95
N ALA A 87 -3.65 13.16 -9.43
CA ALA A 87 -3.58 12.84 -8.00
C ALA A 87 -3.50 14.10 -7.13
N VAL A 88 -2.71 15.09 -7.52
CA VAL A 88 -2.64 16.38 -6.80
C VAL A 88 -3.99 17.12 -6.85
N ALA A 89 -4.62 17.21 -8.03
CA ALA A 89 -5.93 17.85 -8.19
C ALA A 89 -7.02 17.15 -7.36
N ASN A 90 -7.07 15.82 -7.42
CA ASN A 90 -8.00 15.01 -6.65
C ASN A 90 -7.78 15.16 -5.14
N THR A 91 -6.52 15.15 -4.69
CA THR A 91 -6.18 15.29 -3.27
C THR A 91 -6.63 16.66 -2.74
N LYS A 92 -6.41 17.74 -3.50
CA LYS A 92 -6.91 19.06 -3.13
C LYS A 92 -8.43 19.07 -3.02
N LYS A 93 -9.14 18.49 -3.98
CA LYS A 93 -10.59 18.38 -3.96
C LYS A 93 -11.09 17.59 -2.75
N LEU A 94 -10.48 16.45 -2.42
CA LEU A 94 -10.80 15.67 -1.23
C LEU A 94 -10.64 16.47 0.06
N VAL A 95 -9.57 17.25 0.18
CA VAL A 95 -9.29 18.04 1.39
C VAL A 95 -10.15 19.30 1.48
N GLU A 96 -10.24 20.08 0.39
CA GLU A 96 -10.84 21.41 0.40
C GLU A 96 -12.36 21.40 0.17
N GLN A 97 -12.90 20.44 -0.58
CA GLN A 97 -14.31 20.37 -0.94
C GLN A 97 -15.05 19.25 -0.20
N ASP A 98 -14.49 18.04 -0.18
CA ASP A 98 -15.11 16.89 0.49
C ASP A 98 -14.78 16.85 1.99
N ASN A 99 -13.86 17.71 2.46
CA ASN A 99 -13.45 17.81 3.86
C ASN A 99 -13.08 16.46 4.48
N VAL A 100 -12.30 15.63 3.79
CA VAL A 100 -11.92 14.31 4.30
C VAL A 100 -11.04 14.42 5.54
N PHE A 101 -11.24 13.52 6.48
CA PHE A 101 -10.44 13.42 7.70
C PHE A 101 -9.00 12.97 7.40
N ALA A 102 -8.85 11.98 6.52
CA ALA A 102 -7.59 11.42 6.10
C ALA A 102 -7.65 10.93 4.66
N ILE A 103 -6.48 10.83 4.01
CA ILE A 103 -6.31 10.12 2.74
C ILE A 103 -5.94 8.68 3.07
N ILE A 104 -6.72 7.72 2.56
CA ILE A 104 -6.50 6.29 2.79
C ILE A 104 -6.07 5.59 1.51
N ILE A 105 -5.01 4.81 1.60
CA ILE A 105 -4.47 3.92 0.59
C ILE A 105 -4.34 4.52 -0.83
N PRO A 106 -3.81 5.76 -0.98
CA PRO A 106 -3.52 6.27 -2.31
C PRO A 106 -2.50 5.36 -3.00
N GLN A 107 -2.58 5.25 -4.32
CA GLN A 107 -1.90 4.22 -5.08
C GLN A 107 -0.78 4.76 -5.98
N GLY A 108 0.36 4.05 -5.98
CA GLY A 108 1.48 4.28 -6.88
C GLY A 108 2.47 5.33 -6.42
N SER A 109 3.78 5.05 -6.55
CA SER A 109 4.82 5.93 -6.02
C SER A 109 4.79 7.33 -6.66
N PRO A 110 4.70 7.52 -8.00
CA PRO A 110 4.65 8.85 -8.57
C PRO A 110 3.44 9.69 -8.14
N PRO A 111 2.18 9.20 -8.14
CA PRO A 111 1.02 9.95 -7.64
C PRO A 111 1.14 10.29 -6.15
N VAL A 112 1.54 9.32 -5.32
CA VAL A 112 1.68 9.49 -3.88
C VAL A 112 2.73 10.56 -3.55
N VAL A 113 3.92 10.46 -4.13
CA VAL A 113 5.02 11.43 -3.89
C VAL A 113 4.60 12.85 -4.27
N ALA A 114 3.86 13.03 -5.35
CA ALA A 114 3.41 14.34 -5.80
C ALA A 114 2.44 15.05 -4.82
N THR A 115 1.75 14.30 -3.96
CA THR A 115 0.78 14.86 -3.01
C THR A 115 1.34 15.12 -1.62
N LEU A 116 2.56 14.63 -1.32
CA LEU A 116 3.13 14.64 0.04
C LEU A 116 3.22 16.03 0.65
N GLU A 117 3.81 16.97 -0.08
CA GLU A 117 4.06 18.33 0.44
C GLU A 117 2.75 19.05 0.77
N TYR A 118 1.76 18.95 -0.10
CA TYR A 118 0.44 19.53 0.14
C TYR A 118 -0.23 18.94 1.38
N LEU A 119 -0.27 17.61 1.51
CA LEU A 119 -0.89 16.96 2.67
C LEU A 119 -0.17 17.28 3.98
N GLU A 120 1.16 17.39 3.95
CA GLU A 120 1.94 17.77 5.13
C GLU A 120 1.63 19.20 5.57
N GLN A 121 1.56 20.16 4.62
CA GLN A 121 1.15 21.55 4.89
C GLN A 121 -0.27 21.64 5.46
N GLN A 122 -1.18 20.82 4.96
CA GLN A 122 -2.58 20.76 5.43
C GLN A 122 -2.77 19.88 6.69
N LYS A 123 -1.71 19.25 7.18
CA LYS A 123 -1.74 18.29 8.31
C LYS A 123 -2.80 17.20 8.13
N VAL A 124 -2.97 16.72 6.91
CA VAL A 124 -3.90 15.63 6.57
C VAL A 124 -3.17 14.32 6.57
N PRO A 125 -3.56 13.34 7.40
CA PRO A 125 -2.91 12.03 7.41
C PRO A 125 -3.05 11.32 6.06
N MET A 126 -1.93 10.81 5.53
CA MET A 126 -1.87 9.86 4.44
C MET A 126 -1.62 8.47 5.04
N LEU A 127 -2.63 7.61 4.95
CA LEU A 127 -2.64 6.33 5.64
C LEU A 127 -2.48 5.18 4.67
N PHE A 128 -1.45 4.41 4.91
CA PHE A 128 -1.18 3.12 4.26
C PHE A 128 -1.10 3.17 2.73
N PRO A 129 -0.39 4.17 2.14
CA PRO A 129 -0.27 4.27 0.68
C PRO A 129 0.27 2.97 0.08
N TYR A 130 -0.35 2.52 -1.02
CA TYR A 130 0.11 1.37 -1.79
C TYR A 130 1.23 1.81 -2.76
N GLN A 131 2.42 1.98 -2.22
CA GLN A 131 3.60 2.52 -2.90
C GLN A 131 4.90 2.01 -2.24
N SER A 132 6.07 2.23 -2.86
CA SER A 132 7.37 1.72 -2.38
C SER A 132 8.47 2.77 -2.27
N SER A 133 8.22 4.05 -2.64
CA SER A 133 9.27 5.07 -2.57
C SER A 133 9.63 5.44 -1.12
N PRO A 134 10.92 5.41 -0.74
CA PRO A 134 11.36 5.77 0.60
C PRO A 134 11.27 7.28 0.92
N VAL A 135 10.96 8.13 -0.07
CA VAL A 135 10.74 9.58 0.11
C VAL A 135 9.59 9.88 1.07
N THR A 136 8.69 8.93 1.26
CA THR A 136 7.57 9.03 2.19
C THR A 136 7.93 8.81 3.65
N ARG A 137 9.13 8.28 3.94
CA ARG A 137 9.58 7.97 5.31
C ARG A 137 9.87 9.23 6.12
N GLY A 138 9.62 9.14 7.44
CA GLY A 138 9.97 10.20 8.40
C GLY A 138 9.02 11.42 8.38
N ARG A 139 7.88 11.32 7.71
CA ARG A 139 6.85 12.36 7.68
C ARG A 139 5.79 12.10 8.73
N ARG A 140 5.50 13.11 9.57
CA ARG A 140 4.62 12.98 10.74
C ARG A 140 3.22 12.41 10.40
N TYR A 141 2.67 12.80 9.26
CA TYR A 141 1.31 12.42 8.87
C TYR A 141 1.26 11.29 7.83
N VAL A 142 2.38 10.58 7.58
CA VAL A 142 2.42 9.49 6.61
C VAL A 142 2.71 8.16 7.30
N PHE A 143 1.78 7.21 7.22
CA PHE A 143 1.95 5.83 7.71
C PHE A 143 2.04 4.89 6.52
N GLN A 144 3.15 4.16 6.40
CA GLN A 144 3.42 3.30 5.24
C GLN A 144 2.52 2.07 5.23
N GLY A 145 1.96 1.75 4.07
CA GLY A 145 1.10 0.57 3.88
C GLY A 145 1.84 -0.65 3.33
N MET A 146 3.02 -0.42 2.75
CA MET A 146 3.86 -1.46 2.16
C MET A 146 5.30 -1.32 2.60
N THR A 147 6.06 -2.39 2.44
CA THR A 147 7.53 -2.35 2.57
C THR A 147 8.12 -1.44 1.50
N LEU A 148 8.93 -0.48 1.93
CA LEU A 148 9.61 0.45 1.04
C LEU A 148 10.70 -0.23 0.20
N SER A 149 11.08 0.37 -0.93
CA SER A 149 11.99 -0.23 -1.90
C SER A 149 13.35 -0.60 -1.31
N ASP A 150 13.89 0.21 -0.42
CA ASP A 150 15.16 -0.05 0.26
C ASP A 150 15.10 -1.25 1.21
N ARG A 151 14.01 -1.44 1.96
CA ARG A 151 13.81 -2.64 2.77
C ARG A 151 13.57 -3.88 1.92
N SER A 152 12.73 -3.73 0.89
CA SER A 152 12.48 -4.82 -0.06
C SER A 152 13.77 -5.26 -0.76
N SER A 153 14.54 -4.29 -1.26
CA SER A 153 15.85 -4.53 -1.86
C SER A 153 16.78 -5.28 -0.91
N ARG A 154 16.86 -4.83 0.35
CA ARG A 154 17.70 -5.44 1.37
C ARG A 154 17.38 -6.91 1.53
N MET A 155 16.11 -7.28 1.75
CA MET A 155 15.67 -8.66 1.87
C MET A 155 15.97 -9.48 0.61
N MET A 156 15.70 -8.90 -0.58
CA MET A 156 15.92 -9.56 -1.87
C MET A 156 17.42 -9.83 -2.12
N ILE A 157 18.28 -8.85 -1.91
CA ILE A 157 19.72 -8.97 -2.15
C ILE A 157 20.38 -9.87 -1.12
N ASP A 158 20.02 -9.78 0.16
CA ASP A 158 20.56 -10.66 1.20
C ASP A 158 20.19 -12.13 0.93
N TYR A 159 18.99 -12.40 0.42
CA TYR A 159 18.61 -13.73 0.00
C TYR A 159 19.35 -14.20 -1.27
N LEU A 160 19.39 -13.37 -2.31
CA LEU A 160 19.95 -13.77 -3.61
C LEU A 160 21.49 -13.78 -3.62
N ALA A 161 22.13 -12.70 -3.20
CA ALA A 161 23.58 -12.57 -3.18
C ALA A 161 24.19 -13.16 -1.89
N GLY A 162 23.54 -12.95 -0.74
CA GLY A 162 24.01 -13.43 0.56
C GLY A 162 23.83 -14.93 0.74
N THR A 163 22.62 -15.44 0.55
CA THR A 163 22.29 -16.85 0.79
C THR A 163 22.53 -17.72 -0.44
N ARG A 164 21.94 -17.35 -1.59
CA ARG A 164 22.01 -18.15 -2.82
C ARG A 164 23.27 -17.93 -3.67
N LYS A 165 24.10 -16.94 -3.31
CA LYS A 165 25.43 -16.67 -3.89
C LYS A 165 25.44 -16.27 -5.36
N PHE A 166 24.35 -15.76 -5.92
CA PHE A 166 24.33 -15.19 -7.25
C PHE A 166 25.28 -13.98 -7.35
N LYS A 167 25.88 -13.77 -8.53
CA LYS A 167 26.92 -12.75 -8.77
C LYS A 167 26.57 -11.75 -9.88
N LYS A 168 25.74 -12.13 -10.85
CA LYS A 168 25.42 -11.30 -12.01
C LYS A 168 23.95 -10.90 -11.99
N PHE A 169 23.71 -9.63 -11.78
CA PHE A 169 22.36 -9.07 -11.61
C PHE A 169 22.05 -8.07 -12.72
N ALA A 170 20.82 -8.09 -13.21
CA ALA A 170 20.27 -7.08 -14.12
C ALA A 170 18.89 -6.62 -13.66
N ALA A 171 18.42 -5.50 -14.20
CA ALA A 171 17.09 -4.98 -13.89
C ALA A 171 16.38 -4.45 -15.13
N LEU A 172 15.10 -4.80 -15.26
CA LEU A 172 14.12 -4.16 -16.12
C LEU A 172 13.18 -3.34 -15.24
N TYR A 173 13.20 -2.01 -15.40
CA TYR A 173 12.48 -1.12 -14.48
C TYR A 173 11.62 -0.08 -15.20
N GLN A 174 10.53 0.34 -14.54
CA GLN A 174 9.71 1.44 -15.02
C GLN A 174 10.43 2.78 -14.82
N ASP A 175 10.49 3.62 -15.87
CA ASP A 175 11.19 4.93 -15.83
C ASP A 175 10.32 5.98 -15.10
N ASP A 176 10.12 5.75 -13.81
CA ASP A 176 9.46 6.68 -12.89
C ASP A 176 9.97 6.49 -11.46
N GLU A 177 9.33 7.14 -10.50
CA GLU A 177 9.73 7.10 -9.07
C GLU A 177 9.74 5.67 -8.52
N TYR A 178 8.79 4.83 -8.92
CA TYR A 178 8.73 3.43 -8.47
C TYR A 178 9.96 2.63 -8.93
N GLY A 179 10.26 2.67 -10.23
CA GLY A 179 11.38 1.91 -10.79
C GLY A 179 12.73 2.45 -10.32
N LYS A 180 12.89 3.78 -10.30
CA LYS A 180 14.15 4.44 -9.91
C LYS A 180 14.49 4.21 -8.43
N SER A 181 13.50 4.21 -7.54
CA SER A 181 13.73 3.94 -6.12
C SER A 181 14.24 2.51 -5.86
N PHE A 182 13.71 1.53 -6.58
CA PHE A 182 14.22 0.15 -6.51
C PHE A 182 15.61 0.03 -7.14
N LEU A 183 15.85 0.67 -8.30
CA LEU A 183 17.16 0.61 -8.96
C LEU A 183 18.27 1.13 -8.03
N ALA A 184 18.06 2.30 -7.44
CA ALA A 184 19.00 2.89 -6.48
C ALA A 184 19.22 1.99 -5.24
N ALA A 185 18.15 1.37 -4.75
CA ALA A 185 18.22 0.45 -3.62
C ALA A 185 19.00 -0.84 -3.96
N PHE A 186 18.77 -1.44 -5.14
CA PHE A 186 19.53 -2.61 -5.59
C PHE A 186 21.02 -2.31 -5.75
N GLU A 187 21.39 -1.18 -6.36
CA GLU A 187 22.80 -0.78 -6.51
C GLU A 187 23.48 -0.62 -5.14
N LYS A 188 22.81 0.06 -4.19
CA LYS A 188 23.30 0.23 -2.83
C LYS A 188 23.52 -1.11 -2.13
N ASP A 189 22.52 -2.00 -2.17
CA ASP A 189 22.57 -3.26 -1.44
C ASP A 189 23.49 -4.30 -2.09
N LEU A 190 23.60 -4.35 -3.42
CA LEU A 190 24.59 -5.15 -4.12
C LEU A 190 26.02 -4.71 -3.77
N GLY A 191 26.25 -3.39 -3.60
CA GLY A 191 27.53 -2.83 -3.18
C GLY A 191 28.04 -3.42 -1.84
N ARG A 192 27.17 -3.82 -0.92
CA ARG A 192 27.53 -4.50 0.35
C ARG A 192 28.22 -5.86 0.11
N TYR A 193 27.97 -6.47 -1.03
CA TYR A 193 28.56 -7.74 -1.45
C TYR A 193 29.69 -7.55 -2.48
N GLY A 194 30.13 -6.30 -2.74
CA GLY A 194 31.10 -5.99 -3.80
C GLY A 194 30.55 -6.25 -5.22
N LEU A 195 29.23 -6.25 -5.38
CA LEU A 195 28.51 -6.53 -6.62
C LEU A 195 27.85 -5.24 -7.16
N ARG A 196 27.41 -5.29 -8.40
CA ARG A 196 26.65 -4.19 -9.07
C ARG A 196 25.68 -4.80 -10.07
N LEU A 197 24.73 -3.99 -10.55
CA LEU A 197 23.93 -4.33 -11.72
C LEU A 197 24.84 -4.34 -12.97
N THR A 198 24.82 -5.45 -13.71
CA THR A 198 25.61 -5.62 -14.94
C THR A 198 24.91 -5.07 -16.17
N ALA A 199 23.59 -4.98 -16.13
CA ALA A 199 22.75 -4.36 -17.16
C ALA A 199 21.46 -3.82 -16.56
N THR A 200 21.01 -2.69 -17.10
CA THR A 200 19.72 -2.08 -16.73
C THR A 200 19.01 -1.59 -17.98
N GLU A 201 17.73 -1.90 -18.10
CA GLU A 201 16.89 -1.39 -19.18
C GLU A 201 15.64 -0.75 -18.59
N SER A 202 15.24 0.40 -19.14
CA SER A 202 14.06 1.13 -18.68
C SER A 202 12.88 0.98 -19.61
N VAL A 203 11.67 1.08 -19.04
CA VAL A 203 10.40 1.07 -19.76
C VAL A 203 9.62 2.31 -19.39
N LYS A 204 9.25 3.13 -20.36
CA LYS A 204 8.40 4.31 -20.14
C LYS A 204 7.01 3.86 -19.67
N ARG A 205 6.40 4.64 -18.80
CA ARG A 205 5.04 4.40 -18.34
C ARG A 205 4.07 4.34 -19.53
N GLY A 206 3.15 3.34 -19.49
CA GLY A 206 2.17 3.11 -20.56
C GLY A 206 2.68 2.30 -21.75
N VAL A 207 3.99 2.04 -21.85
CA VAL A 207 4.57 1.15 -22.84
C VAL A 207 4.45 -0.29 -22.35
N THR A 208 3.93 -1.18 -23.20
CA THR A 208 3.79 -2.60 -22.91
C THR A 208 4.80 -3.46 -23.67
N ASP A 209 5.21 -3.05 -24.89
CA ASP A 209 6.23 -3.75 -25.65
C ASP A 209 7.63 -3.50 -25.08
N VAL A 210 8.25 -4.57 -24.61
CA VAL A 210 9.57 -4.57 -23.97
C VAL A 210 10.56 -5.52 -24.67
N SER A 211 10.26 -5.93 -25.90
CA SER A 211 11.04 -6.93 -26.64
C SER A 211 12.51 -6.52 -26.82
N ALA A 212 12.76 -5.24 -27.14
CA ALA A 212 14.12 -4.71 -27.32
C ALA A 212 14.91 -4.73 -26.00
N GLN A 213 14.26 -4.39 -24.88
CA GLN A 213 14.89 -4.41 -23.57
C GLN A 213 15.23 -5.86 -23.14
N ILE A 214 14.32 -6.80 -23.37
CA ILE A 214 14.57 -8.21 -23.07
C ILE A 214 15.74 -8.76 -23.89
N ALA A 215 15.83 -8.44 -25.19
CA ALA A 215 16.96 -8.84 -26.01
C ALA A 215 18.31 -8.32 -25.51
N LYS A 216 18.37 -7.05 -25.07
CA LYS A 216 19.58 -6.46 -24.51
C LYS A 216 19.96 -7.08 -23.16
N LEU A 217 19.01 -7.32 -22.28
CA LEU A 217 19.26 -7.98 -21.01
C LEU A 217 19.73 -9.43 -21.21
N HIS A 218 19.15 -10.16 -22.14
CA HIS A 218 19.62 -11.49 -22.52
C HIS A 218 21.08 -11.50 -22.99
N ALA A 219 21.48 -10.52 -23.82
CA ALA A 219 22.85 -10.41 -24.30
C ALA A 219 23.87 -10.16 -23.16
N ALA A 220 23.45 -9.54 -22.05
CA ALA A 220 24.29 -9.32 -20.87
C ALA A 220 24.49 -10.59 -19.99
N ARG A 221 23.74 -11.66 -20.24
CA ARG A 221 23.81 -12.96 -19.53
C ARG A 221 23.79 -12.83 -18.00
N PRO A 222 22.81 -12.18 -17.40
CA PRO A 222 22.66 -12.11 -15.95
C PRO A 222 22.18 -13.47 -15.39
N GLU A 223 22.59 -13.79 -14.17
CA GLU A 223 22.05 -14.93 -13.41
C GLU A 223 20.67 -14.61 -12.83
N VAL A 224 20.44 -13.31 -12.49
CA VAL A 224 19.21 -12.79 -11.93
C VAL A 224 18.78 -11.54 -12.67
N THR A 225 17.51 -11.46 -13.05
CA THR A 225 16.91 -10.25 -13.68
C THR A 225 15.71 -9.79 -12.85
N PHE A 226 15.83 -8.62 -12.23
CA PHE A 226 14.73 -8.01 -11.50
C PHE A 226 13.69 -7.40 -12.44
N LEU A 227 12.41 -7.65 -12.17
CA LEU A 227 11.26 -7.03 -12.83
C LEU A 227 10.65 -5.99 -11.89
N VAL A 228 10.95 -4.73 -12.13
CA VAL A 228 10.42 -3.57 -11.37
C VAL A 228 9.42 -2.82 -12.24
N LEU A 229 8.32 -3.46 -12.55
CA LEU A 229 7.31 -3.03 -13.50
C LEU A 229 5.89 -3.17 -12.90
N VAL A 230 4.92 -2.54 -13.54
CA VAL A 230 3.50 -2.84 -13.32
C VAL A 230 3.12 -4.12 -14.06
N PRO A 231 1.98 -4.79 -13.73
CA PRO A 231 1.67 -6.13 -14.21
C PRO A 231 1.68 -6.34 -15.72
N GLY A 232 1.17 -5.40 -16.50
CA GLY A 232 1.11 -5.52 -17.98
C GLY A 232 2.46 -5.68 -18.65
N PRO A 233 3.38 -4.68 -18.54
CA PRO A 233 4.76 -4.78 -19.06
C PRO A 233 5.54 -5.95 -18.49
N ALA A 234 5.37 -6.29 -17.21
CA ALA A 234 6.05 -7.43 -16.60
C ALA A 234 5.61 -8.77 -17.22
N ALA A 235 4.32 -8.96 -17.43
CA ALA A 235 3.79 -10.15 -18.11
C ALA A 235 4.28 -10.23 -19.58
N HIS A 236 4.37 -9.08 -20.27
CA HIS A 236 4.95 -9.03 -21.61
C HIS A 236 6.43 -9.45 -21.60
N ALA A 237 7.22 -8.95 -20.65
CA ALA A 237 8.62 -9.31 -20.50
C ALA A 237 8.82 -10.83 -20.34
N LEU A 238 7.97 -11.50 -19.56
CA LEU A 238 8.04 -12.95 -19.40
C LEU A 238 7.68 -13.71 -20.67
N ARG A 239 6.66 -13.24 -21.43
CA ARG A 239 6.31 -13.86 -22.71
C ARG A 239 7.41 -13.68 -23.76
N GLU A 240 8.04 -12.52 -23.83
CA GLU A 240 9.18 -12.30 -24.73
C GLU A 240 10.40 -13.12 -24.31
N ARG A 241 10.72 -13.23 -23.00
CA ARG A 241 11.73 -14.15 -22.50
C ARG A 241 11.49 -15.57 -22.97
N GLN A 242 10.24 -16.06 -22.85
CA GLN A 242 9.86 -17.41 -23.28
C GLN A 242 10.02 -17.60 -24.80
N LYS A 243 9.55 -16.61 -25.59
CA LYS A 243 9.62 -16.60 -27.05
C LYS A 243 11.04 -16.70 -27.59
N ILE A 244 12.01 -16.01 -26.96
CA ILE A 244 13.41 -16.07 -27.36
C ILE A 244 14.19 -17.24 -26.73
N GLY A 245 13.53 -18.11 -25.95
CA GLY A 245 14.16 -19.25 -25.29
C GLY A 245 15.15 -18.92 -24.20
N TRP A 246 15.04 -17.74 -23.58
CA TRP A 246 15.95 -17.31 -22.50
C TRP A 246 15.61 -18.02 -21.18
N THR A 247 16.33 -19.08 -20.84
CA THR A 247 16.05 -19.94 -19.69
C THR A 247 17.12 -19.88 -18.58
N ASP A 248 18.29 -19.32 -18.85
CA ASP A 248 19.47 -19.30 -17.98
C ASP A 248 19.56 -18.09 -17.02
N THR A 249 18.44 -17.39 -16.83
CA THR A 249 18.29 -16.33 -15.81
C THR A 249 17.12 -16.60 -14.90
N LEU A 250 17.27 -16.29 -13.61
CA LEU A 250 16.16 -16.23 -12.66
C LEU A 250 15.45 -14.88 -12.80
N MET A 251 14.20 -14.89 -13.24
CA MET A 251 13.35 -13.68 -13.19
C MET A 251 12.83 -13.49 -11.78
N VAL A 252 13.00 -12.27 -11.25
CA VAL A 252 12.61 -11.96 -9.87
C VAL A 252 11.67 -10.76 -9.87
N SER A 253 10.46 -10.98 -9.36
CA SER A 253 9.40 -9.98 -9.25
C SER A 253 9.48 -9.21 -7.91
N THR A 254 9.17 -7.91 -7.97
CA THR A 254 8.95 -7.11 -6.76
C THR A 254 7.54 -7.32 -6.19
N GLY A 255 7.26 -6.84 -4.98
CA GLY A 255 6.01 -7.07 -4.26
C GLY A 255 4.71 -6.86 -5.07
N PRO A 256 4.56 -5.78 -5.85
CA PRO A 256 3.37 -5.59 -6.70
C PRO A 256 3.14 -6.65 -7.77
N LEU A 257 4.17 -7.43 -8.11
CA LEU A 257 4.08 -8.52 -9.08
C LEU A 257 3.93 -9.91 -8.43
N THR A 258 3.53 -9.97 -7.17
CA THR A 258 3.21 -11.23 -6.48
C THR A 258 1.69 -11.36 -6.27
N ASP A 259 0.90 -11.06 -7.32
CA ASP A 259 -0.57 -11.07 -7.33
C ASP A 259 -1.13 -11.95 -8.45
N GLU A 260 -2.33 -12.42 -8.26
CA GLU A 260 -3.05 -13.35 -9.15
C GLU A 260 -3.31 -12.74 -10.54
N LYS A 261 -3.54 -11.41 -10.61
CA LYS A 261 -3.73 -10.72 -11.90
C LYS A 261 -2.48 -10.76 -12.78
N TYR A 262 -1.31 -10.59 -12.16
CA TYR A 262 -0.05 -10.73 -12.88
C TYR A 262 0.12 -12.14 -13.46
N LEU A 263 -0.17 -13.18 -12.67
CA LEU A 263 -0.12 -14.57 -13.14
C LEU A 263 -1.11 -14.82 -14.26
N ALA A 264 -2.32 -14.29 -14.20
CA ALA A 264 -3.33 -14.40 -15.25
C ALA A 264 -2.86 -13.76 -16.56
N LEU A 265 -2.14 -12.63 -16.50
CA LEU A 265 -1.58 -11.94 -17.67
C LEU A 265 -0.34 -12.64 -18.25
N ALA A 266 0.52 -13.16 -17.38
CA ALA A 266 1.76 -13.82 -17.80
C ALA A 266 1.56 -15.27 -18.23
N THR A 267 0.48 -15.91 -17.77
CA THR A 267 0.16 -17.32 -18.02
C THR A 267 1.32 -18.25 -17.64
N ASP A 268 1.63 -19.27 -18.46
CA ASP A 268 2.70 -20.23 -18.19
C ASP A 268 4.11 -19.61 -18.27
N ALA A 269 4.26 -18.43 -18.88
CA ALA A 269 5.53 -17.72 -18.93
C ALA A 269 6.00 -17.25 -17.52
N ALA A 270 5.08 -17.21 -16.54
CA ALA A 270 5.42 -16.91 -15.15
C ALA A 270 6.02 -18.12 -14.39
N ASN A 271 5.91 -19.36 -14.88
CA ASN A 271 6.43 -20.51 -14.16
C ASN A 271 7.95 -20.38 -13.92
N GLY A 272 8.37 -20.64 -12.69
CA GLY A 272 9.75 -20.49 -12.24
C GLY A 272 10.19 -19.07 -11.89
N VAL A 273 9.34 -18.06 -12.10
CA VAL A 273 9.57 -16.70 -11.58
C VAL A 273 9.55 -16.73 -10.06
N GLU A 274 10.46 -16.04 -9.44
CA GLU A 274 10.50 -15.88 -7.99
C GLU A 274 10.21 -14.42 -7.60
N GLY A 275 10.00 -14.18 -6.31
CA GLY A 275 9.78 -12.82 -5.83
C GLY A 275 9.61 -12.72 -4.33
N LEU A 276 9.66 -11.49 -3.83
CA LEU A 276 9.36 -11.16 -2.44
C LEU A 276 7.86 -10.87 -2.32
N SER A 277 7.11 -11.80 -1.72
CA SER A 277 5.70 -11.56 -1.39
C SER A 277 5.57 -10.85 -0.04
N LEU A 278 4.67 -9.90 0.02
CA LEU A 278 4.35 -9.15 1.24
C LEU A 278 3.05 -9.62 1.89
N TRP A 279 2.28 -10.43 1.19
CA TRP A 279 0.95 -10.88 1.61
C TRP A 279 0.82 -12.38 1.51
N PRO A 280 0.20 -13.04 2.51
CA PRO A 280 -0.13 -14.46 2.44
C PRO A 280 -1.06 -14.75 1.26
N ASP A 281 -1.16 -16.00 0.88
CA ASP A 281 -2.12 -16.41 -0.15
C ASP A 281 -3.55 -16.16 0.34
N PRO A 282 -4.33 -15.31 -0.34
CA PRO A 282 -5.66 -14.92 0.12
C PRO A 282 -6.68 -16.06 -0.01
N MET A 283 -6.42 -17.05 -0.86
CA MET A 283 -7.32 -18.18 -1.11
C MET A 283 -7.08 -19.35 -0.18
N THR A 284 -5.83 -19.63 0.17
CA THR A 284 -5.45 -20.89 0.84
C THR A 284 -4.86 -20.71 2.24
N SER A 285 -4.48 -19.50 2.64
CA SER A 285 -3.87 -19.26 3.97
C SER A 285 -4.82 -19.61 5.12
N ASP A 286 -4.29 -20.32 6.12
CA ASP A 286 -5.02 -20.70 7.35
C ASP A 286 -4.95 -19.64 8.45
N LEU A 287 -4.30 -18.49 8.20
CA LEU A 287 -4.25 -17.38 9.12
C LEU A 287 -5.67 -16.84 9.40
N LYS A 288 -6.02 -16.68 10.67
CA LYS A 288 -7.39 -16.32 11.11
C LYS A 288 -7.91 -15.04 10.45
N GLY A 289 -7.09 -14.02 10.32
CA GLY A 289 -7.47 -12.75 9.66
C GLY A 289 -7.73 -12.92 8.17
N VAL A 290 -7.00 -13.82 7.49
CA VAL A 290 -7.24 -14.15 6.08
C VAL A 290 -8.50 -14.99 5.91
N GLN A 291 -8.78 -15.92 6.82
CA GLN A 291 -10.05 -16.67 6.83
C GLN A 291 -11.26 -15.74 7.01
N LEU A 292 -11.18 -14.78 7.95
CA LEU A 292 -12.21 -13.76 8.14
C LEU A 292 -12.40 -12.89 6.91
N TYR A 293 -11.29 -12.42 6.30
CA TYR A 293 -11.35 -11.67 5.05
C TYR A 293 -12.08 -12.45 3.96
N ARG A 294 -11.76 -13.75 3.73
CA ARG A 294 -12.48 -14.60 2.76
C ARG A 294 -13.98 -14.73 3.07
N ALA A 295 -14.32 -14.93 4.34
CA ALA A 295 -15.71 -15.03 4.76
C ALA A 295 -16.49 -13.73 4.48
N TYR A 296 -15.87 -12.57 4.72
CA TYR A 296 -16.50 -11.29 4.43
C TYR A 296 -16.56 -11.00 2.92
N MET A 297 -15.52 -11.37 2.14
CA MET A 297 -15.59 -11.29 0.67
C MET A 297 -16.78 -12.10 0.14
N LEU A 298 -16.93 -13.33 0.58
CA LEU A 298 -18.06 -14.18 0.19
C LEU A 298 -19.42 -13.58 0.58
N LYS A 299 -19.49 -12.99 1.78
CA LYS A 299 -20.73 -12.38 2.28
C LYS A 299 -21.15 -11.14 1.50
N TYR A 300 -20.21 -10.24 1.23
CA TYR A 300 -20.51 -8.90 0.70
C TYR A 300 -20.27 -8.76 -0.81
N PHE A 301 -19.33 -9.53 -1.34
CA PHE A 301 -18.92 -9.50 -2.76
C PHE A 301 -18.76 -10.90 -3.35
N PRO A 302 -19.84 -11.74 -3.34
CA PRO A 302 -19.76 -13.18 -3.71
C PRO A 302 -19.32 -13.46 -5.15
N LYS A 303 -19.29 -12.44 -6.03
CA LYS A 303 -18.83 -12.56 -7.42
C LYS A 303 -17.36 -12.19 -7.60
N ASN A 304 -16.67 -11.75 -6.56
CA ASN A 304 -15.26 -11.36 -6.62
C ASN A 304 -14.41 -12.37 -5.87
N GLU A 305 -13.31 -12.76 -6.49
CA GLU A 305 -12.35 -13.66 -5.87
C GLU A 305 -11.42 -12.88 -4.93
N PRO A 306 -11.12 -13.44 -3.74
CA PRO A 306 -10.08 -12.92 -2.88
C PRO A 306 -8.73 -12.84 -3.61
N ASN A 307 -8.02 -11.72 -3.44
CA ASN A 307 -6.71 -11.51 -4.03
C ASN A 307 -5.82 -10.66 -3.11
N ARG A 308 -4.52 -10.59 -3.38
CA ARG A 308 -3.57 -9.88 -2.51
C ARG A 308 -3.80 -8.37 -2.48
N TYR A 309 -4.30 -7.77 -3.56
CA TYR A 309 -4.62 -6.34 -3.56
C TYR A 309 -5.79 -6.02 -2.64
N SER A 310 -6.88 -6.77 -2.72
CA SER A 310 -8.03 -6.55 -1.83
C SER A 310 -7.71 -6.91 -0.37
N LEU A 311 -6.84 -7.90 -0.13
CA LEU A 311 -6.33 -8.19 1.22
C LEU A 311 -5.52 -7.01 1.79
N ALA A 312 -4.69 -6.35 0.96
CA ALA A 312 -3.95 -5.15 1.36
C ALA A 312 -4.89 -3.99 1.73
N GLY A 313 -5.93 -3.76 0.94
CA GLY A 313 -6.96 -2.77 1.25
C GLY A 313 -7.73 -3.09 2.53
N TYR A 314 -8.12 -4.35 2.72
CA TYR A 314 -8.77 -4.83 3.95
C TYR A 314 -7.89 -4.58 5.19
N PHE A 315 -6.60 -4.87 5.08
CA PHE A 315 -5.62 -4.59 6.14
C PHE A 315 -5.50 -3.08 6.43
N ALA A 316 -5.49 -2.23 5.41
CA ALA A 316 -5.46 -0.77 5.60
C ALA A 316 -6.71 -0.26 6.34
N GLY A 317 -7.90 -0.77 6.00
CA GLY A 317 -9.13 -0.49 6.73
C GLY A 317 -9.08 -0.95 8.18
N MET A 318 -8.48 -2.11 8.44
CA MET A 318 -8.26 -2.65 9.80
C MET A 318 -7.37 -1.73 10.62
N LEU A 319 -6.23 -1.30 10.10
CA LEU A 319 -5.29 -0.42 10.81
C LEU A 319 -5.89 0.97 11.07
N PHE A 320 -6.61 1.53 10.09
CA PHE A 320 -7.34 2.78 10.31
C PHE A 320 -8.34 2.66 11.46
N THR A 321 -9.14 1.59 11.45
CA THR A 321 -10.16 1.35 12.48
C THR A 321 -9.53 1.18 13.84
N GLU A 322 -8.45 0.41 13.96
CA GLU A 322 -7.70 0.21 15.22
C GLU A 322 -7.15 1.54 15.73
N GLY A 323 -6.51 2.35 14.87
CA GLY A 323 -6.02 3.67 15.25
C GLY A 323 -7.13 4.61 15.71
N ALA A 324 -8.24 4.67 15.00
CA ALA A 324 -9.37 5.53 15.33
C ALA A 324 -10.11 5.06 16.60
N MET A 325 -10.20 3.76 16.85
CA MET A 325 -10.75 3.21 18.10
C MET A 325 -9.88 3.57 19.30
N ARG A 326 -8.55 3.47 19.18
CA ARG A 326 -7.59 3.87 20.25
C ARG A 326 -7.60 5.37 20.50
N ALA A 327 -7.75 6.19 19.45
CA ALA A 327 -7.83 7.65 19.58
C ALA A 327 -9.07 8.11 20.36
N GLY A 328 -10.10 7.27 20.45
CA GLY A 328 -11.31 7.53 21.24
C GLY A 328 -12.32 8.42 20.52
N ARG A 329 -13.38 8.81 21.25
CA ARG A 329 -14.49 9.58 20.68
C ARG A 329 -14.08 11.01 20.24
N ASN A 330 -13.09 11.62 20.91
CA ASN A 330 -12.56 12.93 20.55
C ASN A 330 -11.49 12.80 19.45
N LEU A 331 -11.86 12.19 18.34
CA LEU A 331 -10.96 11.89 17.23
C LEU A 331 -10.54 13.18 16.52
N THR A 332 -9.22 13.40 16.48
CA THR A 332 -8.55 14.44 15.69
C THR A 332 -7.43 13.79 14.87
N ARG A 333 -6.91 14.48 13.84
CA ARG A 333 -5.78 14.00 13.05
C ARG A 333 -4.56 13.71 13.91
N ASP A 334 -4.25 14.60 14.86
CA ASP A 334 -3.14 14.41 15.80
C ASP A 334 -3.38 13.23 16.77
N SER A 335 -4.61 13.06 17.28
CA SER A 335 -4.91 11.93 18.15
C SER A 335 -4.85 10.59 17.39
N LEU A 336 -5.23 10.56 16.11
CA LEU A 336 -5.06 9.40 15.25
C LEU A 336 -3.58 9.04 15.05
N VAL A 337 -2.73 10.04 14.76
CA VAL A 337 -1.28 9.84 14.62
C VAL A 337 -0.71 9.23 15.91
N THR A 338 -0.98 9.83 17.07
CA THR A 338 -0.52 9.32 18.37
C THR A 338 -1.04 7.90 18.65
N ALA A 339 -2.29 7.62 18.32
CA ALA A 339 -2.90 6.31 18.50
C ALA A 339 -2.23 5.25 17.61
N LEU A 340 -1.95 5.56 16.36
CA LEU A 340 -1.22 4.66 15.45
C LEU A 340 0.21 4.40 15.93
N GLU A 341 0.94 5.42 16.38
CA GLU A 341 2.28 5.28 16.97
C GLU A 341 2.29 4.42 18.24
N SER A 342 1.16 4.34 18.95
CA SER A 342 1.02 3.52 20.17
C SER A 342 0.83 2.02 19.89
N ILE A 343 0.64 1.63 18.63
CA ILE A 343 0.41 0.23 18.27
C ILE A 343 1.68 -0.58 18.47
N LYS A 344 1.62 -1.56 19.39
CA LYS A 344 2.73 -2.49 19.70
C LYS A 344 2.19 -3.92 19.75
N GLY A 345 2.82 -4.82 19.01
CA GLY A 345 2.48 -6.24 19.00
C GLY A 345 1.05 -6.52 18.54
N PHE A 346 0.48 -5.70 17.66
CA PHE A 346 -0.90 -5.86 17.20
C PHE A 346 -1.04 -7.08 16.29
N GLU A 347 -1.87 -8.03 16.71
CA GLU A 347 -2.15 -9.26 15.99
C GLU A 347 -3.31 -9.06 15.01
N THR A 348 -3.00 -8.83 13.76
CA THR A 348 -4.00 -8.70 12.69
C THR A 348 -4.56 -10.05 12.24
N GLY A 349 -3.84 -11.15 12.51
CA GLY A 349 -4.12 -12.46 11.95
C GLY A 349 -3.90 -12.56 10.43
N ILE A 350 -3.29 -11.55 9.81
CA ILE A 350 -2.94 -11.51 8.38
C ILE A 350 -1.41 -11.54 8.21
N LEU A 351 -0.72 -10.73 9.00
CA LEU A 351 0.73 -10.60 9.02
C LEU A 351 1.25 -10.97 10.42
N PRO A 352 2.55 -11.19 10.58
CA PRO A 352 3.14 -11.29 11.92
C PRO A 352 2.77 -10.07 12.78
N PRO A 353 2.75 -10.20 14.12
CA PRO A 353 2.41 -9.10 15.02
C PRO A 353 3.16 -7.83 14.67
N LEU A 354 2.45 -6.73 14.45
CA LEU A 354 3.05 -5.49 14.00
C LEU A 354 3.24 -4.48 15.14
N THR A 355 4.30 -3.71 15.03
CA THR A 355 4.57 -2.55 15.87
C THR A 355 4.85 -1.37 14.96
N ILE A 356 4.08 -0.28 15.13
CA ILE A 356 4.30 0.97 14.43
C ILE A 356 5.24 1.81 15.29
N GLY A 357 6.44 2.03 14.82
CA GLY A 357 7.43 2.86 15.47
C GLY A 357 7.45 4.30 14.91
N PRO A 358 8.44 5.12 15.32
CA PRO A 358 8.61 6.48 14.82
C PRO A 358 8.90 6.56 13.30
N ASP A 359 9.24 5.45 12.67
CA ASP A 359 9.41 5.33 11.22
C ASP A 359 8.08 5.23 10.46
N HIS A 360 6.95 5.05 11.18
CA HIS A 360 5.60 4.86 10.67
C HIS A 360 5.46 3.72 9.64
N GLU A 361 6.38 2.75 9.66
CA GLU A 361 6.32 1.60 8.77
C GLU A 361 5.51 0.47 9.41
N THR A 362 4.43 0.06 8.75
CA THR A 362 3.54 -1.00 9.23
C THR A 362 3.99 -2.39 8.78
N GLN A 363 4.72 -2.47 7.66
CA GLN A 363 5.17 -3.73 7.08
C GLN A 363 6.68 -3.71 6.86
N LYS A 364 7.39 -4.59 7.59
CA LYS A 364 8.86 -4.66 7.61
C LYS A 364 9.39 -6.04 7.21
N GLN A 365 8.52 -6.91 6.76
CA GLN A 365 8.81 -8.32 6.50
C GLN A 365 8.19 -8.73 5.17
N GLY A 366 8.74 -9.78 4.58
CA GLY A 366 8.21 -10.45 3.42
C GLY A 366 8.69 -11.89 3.41
N PHE A 367 8.25 -12.70 2.50
CA PHE A 367 8.73 -14.06 2.32
C PHE A 367 8.96 -14.35 0.85
N TRP A 368 9.89 -15.26 0.58
CA TRP A 368 10.24 -15.59 -0.78
C TRP A 368 9.26 -16.59 -1.36
N VAL A 369 8.82 -16.35 -2.58
CA VAL A 369 7.89 -17.22 -3.31
C VAL A 369 8.43 -17.58 -4.68
N ARG A 370 7.95 -18.70 -5.22
CA ARG A 370 8.14 -19.14 -6.61
C ARG A 370 6.79 -19.37 -7.26
N VAL A 371 6.67 -19.06 -8.53
CA VAL A 371 5.49 -19.40 -9.32
C VAL A 371 5.60 -20.84 -9.80
N GLU A 372 4.64 -21.67 -9.38
CA GLU A 372 4.47 -23.06 -9.77
C GLU A 372 3.01 -23.30 -10.15
N ASN A 373 2.76 -23.80 -11.35
CA ASN A 373 1.40 -24.06 -11.85
C ASN A 373 0.45 -22.84 -11.67
N ARG A 374 0.96 -21.65 -12.02
CA ARG A 374 0.24 -20.35 -11.88
C ARG A 374 -0.18 -20.01 -10.45
N ARG A 375 0.57 -20.46 -9.47
CA ARG A 375 0.39 -20.12 -8.05
C ARG A 375 1.71 -19.71 -7.43
N PHE A 376 1.65 -18.88 -6.39
CA PHE A 376 2.82 -18.51 -5.61
C PHE A 376 3.01 -19.51 -4.48
N THR A 377 4.07 -20.32 -4.56
CA THR A 377 4.48 -21.29 -3.54
C THR A 377 5.54 -20.65 -2.64
N PRO A 378 5.34 -20.56 -1.32
CA PRO A 378 6.34 -20.06 -0.40
C PRO A 378 7.61 -20.93 -0.41
N LEU A 379 8.78 -20.29 -0.44
CA LEU A 379 10.09 -20.95 -0.33
C LEU A 379 10.79 -20.68 1.00
N THR A 380 10.37 -19.63 1.73
CA THR A 380 10.95 -19.26 3.03
C THR A 380 9.85 -18.89 4.01
N ASP A 381 10.21 -18.88 5.30
CA ASP A 381 9.49 -18.13 6.31
C ASP A 381 9.64 -16.62 6.09
N TRP A 382 9.05 -15.82 6.99
CA TRP A 382 9.14 -14.35 6.95
C TRP A 382 10.58 -13.88 7.08
N LEU A 383 11.07 -13.22 6.04
CA LEU A 383 12.35 -12.53 6.00
C LEU A 383 12.19 -11.14 6.63
N LYS A 384 13.21 -10.69 7.36
CA LYS A 384 13.27 -9.35 7.95
C LYS A 384 14.42 -8.58 7.32
N SER A 385 14.24 -7.27 7.13
CA SER A 385 15.36 -6.38 6.87
C SER A 385 15.84 -5.81 8.22
N GLU A 386 17.06 -6.08 8.57
CA GLU A 386 17.73 -5.40 9.69
C GLU A 386 18.13 -3.96 9.34
#